data_478d95e7e8b27729b7bec853e03d2270
#
_entry.id   478d95e7e8b27729b7bec853e03d2270
#
_cell.length_a   1.000
_cell.length_b   1.000
_cell.length_c   1.000
_cell.angle_alpha   90.00
_cell.angle_beta   90.00
_cell.angle_gamma   90.00
#
_symmetry.space_group_name_H-M   'P 1'
#
loop_
_entity.id
_entity.type
_entity.pdbx_description
1 polymer ?
#
loop_
_entity_poly.entity_id
_entity_poly.type
_entity_poly.pdbx_seq_one_letter_code
_entity_poly.pdbx_strand_id
1 'polypeptide(L)'
;MKTKLFLLFFALLGIIGHVSAKEKIYVNSEVTTHIVMPENIKLVDISTPKIIGNQCADNMVRIKPFMEAAGDFLQTAGYRDNELLGTVTLIGERHIAQYDVLYTSVPALAASIFEVPYSHMKSYINPEVSMPMAEMARYAWAVYSSDRKFNQIVSKAHGMKAVVNNIYAVGDYFFIDYSLQNRTKI
;
A
#
# COMPACT_ATOMS: atom_id res chain seq x y z
N MET A 1 52.13 6.38 24.14
CA MET A 1 51.68 6.67 22.75
C MET A 1 50.88 5.52 22.13
N LYS A 2 51.15 4.25 22.41
CA LYS A 2 50.45 3.11 21.78
C LYS A 2 48.97 2.97 22.16
N THR A 3 48.59 3.33 23.37
CA THR A 3 47.18 3.29 23.84
C THR A 3 46.24 4.34 23.21
N LYS A 4 46.75 5.53 22.88
CA LYS A 4 45.96 6.57 22.22
C LYS A 4 45.68 6.24 20.74
N LEU A 5 46.60 5.53 20.09
CA LEU A 5 46.41 5.10 18.70
C LEU A 5 45.38 3.97 18.60
N PHE A 6 45.26 3.11 19.60
CA PHE A 6 44.28 2.02 19.65
C PHE A 6 42.86 2.53 19.87
N LEU A 7 42.71 3.58 20.69
CA LEU A 7 41.42 4.24 20.90
C LEU A 7 40.92 5.00 19.66
N LEU A 8 41.85 5.57 18.86
CA LEU A 8 41.48 6.25 17.61
C LEU A 8 41.02 5.25 16.54
N PHE A 9 41.59 4.07 16.48
CA PHE A 9 41.20 3.00 15.56
C PHE A 9 39.81 2.42 15.88
N PHE A 10 39.48 2.33 17.20
CA PHE A 10 38.17 1.86 17.63
C PHE A 10 37.05 2.92 17.38
N ALA A 11 37.37 4.20 17.45
CA ALA A 11 36.43 5.28 17.15
C ALA A 11 36.13 5.37 15.62
N LEU A 12 37.05 4.93 14.76
CA LEU A 12 36.85 4.93 13.32
C LEU A 12 35.99 3.77 12.83
N LEU A 13 35.90 2.65 13.59
CA LEU A 13 35.01 1.52 13.28
C LEU A 13 33.52 1.78 13.61
N GLY A 14 33.22 2.84 14.39
CA GLY A 14 31.86 3.21 14.79
C GLY A 14 31.04 3.95 13.73
N ILE A 15 31.64 4.35 12.60
CA ILE A 15 30.96 5.11 11.53
C ILE A 15 30.68 4.19 10.31
N ILE A 16 30.36 2.94 10.54
CA ILE A 16 29.72 2.15 9.50
C ILE A 16 28.25 2.58 9.52
N GLY A 17 27.95 3.63 8.75
CA GLY A 17 26.58 4.04 8.50
C GLY A 17 25.80 2.79 8.04
N HIS A 18 24.70 2.51 8.70
CA HIS A 18 23.79 1.45 8.28
C HIS A 18 23.26 1.86 6.92
N VAL A 19 23.90 1.39 5.84
CA VAL A 19 23.27 1.40 4.52
C VAL A 19 22.14 0.40 4.65
N SER A 20 20.94 0.91 4.88
CA SER A 20 19.74 0.09 4.82
C SER A 20 19.64 -0.44 3.40
N ALA A 21 20.03 -1.69 3.21
CA ALA A 21 19.81 -2.36 1.94
C ALA A 21 18.30 -2.36 1.67
N LYS A 22 17.92 -2.00 0.43
CA LYS A 22 16.53 -2.12 0.03
C LYS A 22 16.13 -3.60 0.06
N GLU A 23 14.92 -3.85 0.51
CA GLU A 23 14.33 -5.18 0.46
C GLU A 23 14.13 -5.62 -1.00
N LYS A 24 14.17 -6.92 -1.24
CA LYS A 24 14.17 -7.50 -2.59
C LYS A 24 12.88 -8.25 -2.87
N ILE A 25 12.39 -8.11 -4.10
CA ILE A 25 11.29 -8.91 -4.64
C ILE A 25 11.79 -9.61 -5.89
N TYR A 26 11.63 -10.92 -5.96
CA TYR A 26 11.94 -11.70 -7.15
C TYR A 26 10.70 -11.81 -8.04
N VAL A 27 10.88 -11.54 -9.31
CA VAL A 27 9.84 -11.65 -10.34
C VAL A 27 10.25 -12.62 -11.43
N ASN A 28 9.25 -13.27 -12.04
CA ASN A 28 9.42 -14.26 -13.10
C ASN A 28 8.45 -13.97 -14.24
N SER A 29 8.79 -14.41 -15.46
CA SER A 29 7.92 -14.23 -16.63
C SER A 29 6.61 -15.02 -16.57
N GLU A 30 6.60 -16.16 -15.89
CA GLU A 30 5.43 -17.04 -15.79
C GLU A 30 4.51 -16.66 -14.60
N VAL A 31 5.09 -16.05 -13.56
CA VAL A 31 4.37 -15.70 -12.31
C VAL A 31 4.12 -14.20 -12.25
N THR A 32 2.86 -13.81 -12.08
CA THR A 32 2.53 -12.41 -11.73
C THR A 32 2.70 -12.22 -10.24
N THR A 33 3.53 -11.27 -9.84
CA THR A 33 3.72 -10.91 -8.43
C THR A 33 2.73 -9.82 -8.04
N HIS A 34 1.92 -10.09 -7.02
CA HIS A 34 1.00 -9.13 -6.41
C HIS A 34 1.62 -8.63 -5.10
N ILE A 35 1.85 -7.33 -5.02
CA ILE A 35 2.38 -6.67 -3.81
C ILE A 35 1.19 -6.06 -3.08
N VAL A 36 0.95 -6.49 -1.84
CA VAL A 36 -0.19 -6.07 -1.01
C VAL A 36 0.32 -5.21 0.12
N MET A 37 -0.15 -3.97 0.20
CA MET A 37 0.10 -3.07 1.34
C MET A 37 -0.99 -3.22 2.41
N PRO A 38 -0.68 -2.97 3.71
CA PRO A 38 -1.67 -2.97 4.78
C PRO A 38 -2.55 -1.71 4.81
N GLU A 39 -2.34 -0.77 3.88
CA GLU A 39 -3.11 0.46 3.71
C GLU A 39 -3.31 0.76 2.21
N ASN A 40 -4.22 1.70 1.89
CA ASN A 40 -4.46 2.07 0.50
C ASN A 40 -3.23 2.74 -0.13
N ILE A 41 -2.92 2.32 -1.35
CA ILE A 41 -1.84 2.88 -2.16
C ILE A 41 -2.36 4.13 -2.87
N LYS A 42 -1.63 5.22 -2.79
CA LYS A 42 -1.93 6.50 -3.43
C LYS A 42 -1.09 6.74 -4.68
N LEU A 43 0.14 6.23 -4.69
CA LEU A 43 1.03 6.34 -5.82
C LEU A 43 1.89 5.09 -5.94
N VAL A 44 2.10 4.65 -7.18
CA VAL A 44 3.05 3.59 -7.55
C VAL A 44 4.06 4.20 -8.52
N ASP A 45 5.33 4.10 -8.18
CA ASP A 45 6.43 4.49 -9.06
C ASP A 45 7.26 3.26 -9.43
N ILE A 46 7.44 3.04 -10.73
CA ILE A 46 8.24 1.95 -11.29
C ILE A 46 9.41 2.60 -12.04
N SER A 47 10.62 2.44 -11.54
CA SER A 47 11.80 3.20 -11.97
C SER A 47 12.29 2.88 -13.37
N THR A 48 11.86 1.77 -13.98
CA THR A 48 12.36 1.32 -15.29
C THR A 48 11.30 0.67 -16.17
N PRO A 49 11.43 0.72 -17.52
CA PRO A 49 10.53 0.01 -18.43
C PRO A 49 10.74 -1.52 -18.42
N LYS A 50 11.77 -2.05 -17.74
CA LYS A 50 11.98 -3.49 -17.58
C LYS A 50 10.93 -4.17 -16.69
N ILE A 51 10.17 -3.38 -15.95
CA ILE A 51 9.09 -3.85 -15.09
C ILE A 51 7.79 -3.27 -15.61
N ILE A 52 6.83 -4.12 -15.90
CA ILE A 52 5.46 -3.71 -16.19
C ILE A 52 4.60 -3.99 -14.98
N GLY A 53 3.67 -3.09 -14.70
CA GLY A 53 2.76 -3.25 -13.59
C GLY A 53 1.69 -2.17 -13.54
N ASN A 54 0.67 -2.43 -12.73
CA ASN A 54 -0.38 -1.46 -12.45
C ASN A 54 -1.02 -1.76 -11.10
N GLN A 55 -1.65 -0.76 -10.53
CA GLN A 55 -2.50 -0.93 -9.37
C GLN A 55 -3.78 -1.66 -9.78
N CYS A 56 -4.06 -2.81 -9.17
CA CYS A 56 -5.20 -3.66 -9.49
C CYS A 56 -6.30 -3.65 -8.40
N ALA A 57 -5.98 -3.13 -7.21
CA ALA A 57 -6.93 -2.84 -6.13
C ALA A 57 -6.40 -1.66 -5.31
N ASP A 58 -7.20 -1.13 -4.39
CA ASP A 58 -6.83 0.05 -3.59
C ASP A 58 -5.51 -0.12 -2.83
N ASN A 59 -5.21 -1.33 -2.40
CA ASN A 59 -4.02 -1.67 -1.64
C ASN A 59 -3.10 -2.69 -2.32
N MET A 60 -3.30 -2.96 -3.62
CA MET A 60 -2.56 -4.01 -4.33
C MET A 60 -2.03 -3.53 -5.68
N VAL A 61 -0.78 -3.86 -5.94
CA VAL A 61 -0.09 -3.65 -7.21
C VAL A 61 0.37 -4.99 -7.76
N ARG A 62 0.15 -5.23 -9.04
CA ARG A 62 0.73 -6.38 -9.74
C ARG A 62 1.91 -5.93 -10.59
N ILE A 63 2.96 -6.74 -10.60
CA ILE A 63 4.16 -6.51 -11.42
C ILE A 63 4.60 -7.79 -12.15
N LYS A 64 5.24 -7.59 -13.28
CA LYS A 64 5.94 -8.61 -14.07
C LYS A 64 7.18 -8.02 -14.73
N PRO A 65 8.19 -8.83 -15.09
CA PRO A 65 9.24 -8.38 -16.01
C PRO A 65 8.63 -8.07 -17.39
N PHE A 66 9.14 -7.05 -18.03
CA PHE A 66 8.79 -6.75 -19.43
C PHE A 66 9.23 -7.91 -20.33
N MET A 67 8.39 -8.25 -21.31
CA MET A 67 8.65 -9.31 -22.26
C MET A 67 8.57 -8.73 -23.67
N GLU A 68 9.61 -8.93 -24.46
CA GLU A 68 9.59 -8.54 -25.87
C GLU A 68 8.79 -9.58 -26.69
N ALA A 69 7.99 -9.09 -27.63
CA ALA A 69 7.34 -9.94 -28.60
C ALA A 69 8.37 -10.36 -29.66
N ALA A 70 8.70 -11.65 -29.69
CA ALA A 70 9.54 -12.25 -30.74
C ALA A 70 8.67 -13.16 -31.62
N GLY A 71 8.11 -12.60 -32.69
CA GLY A 71 7.11 -13.31 -33.52
C GLY A 71 5.84 -13.60 -32.72
N ASP A 72 5.37 -14.86 -32.80
CA ASP A 72 4.16 -15.31 -32.06
C ASP A 72 4.42 -15.64 -30.59
N PHE A 73 5.65 -15.51 -30.11
CA PHE A 73 6.04 -15.87 -28.75
C PHE A 73 6.52 -14.65 -27.97
N LEU A 74 6.06 -14.53 -26.71
CA LEU A 74 6.61 -13.56 -25.76
C LEU A 74 7.89 -14.16 -25.18
N GLN A 75 9.01 -13.46 -25.38
CA GLN A 75 10.29 -13.81 -24.76
C GLN A 75 10.66 -12.77 -23.70
N THR A 76 11.23 -13.25 -22.60
CA THR A 76 11.92 -12.33 -21.68
C THR A 76 13.09 -11.67 -22.43
N ALA A 77 13.33 -10.39 -22.17
CA ALA A 77 14.40 -9.61 -22.79
C ALA A 77 15.83 -10.09 -22.44
N GLY A 78 16.03 -11.42 -22.29
CA GLY A 78 17.34 -12.02 -21.99
C GLY A 78 17.86 -11.73 -20.59
N TYR A 79 16.98 -11.47 -19.62
CA TYR A 79 17.39 -11.21 -18.23
C TYR A 79 18.13 -12.39 -17.62
N ARG A 80 19.12 -12.08 -16.79
CA ARG A 80 19.91 -13.08 -16.03
C ARG A 80 19.32 -13.25 -14.63
N ASP A 81 19.51 -14.43 -14.04
CA ASP A 81 19.16 -14.66 -12.62
C ASP A 81 19.86 -13.65 -11.72
N ASN A 82 19.09 -13.09 -10.77
CA ASN A 82 19.50 -12.01 -9.87
C ASN A 82 19.83 -10.67 -10.56
N GLU A 83 19.46 -10.49 -11.84
CA GLU A 83 19.58 -9.17 -12.47
C GLU A 83 18.61 -8.19 -11.82
N LEU A 84 19.14 -7.04 -11.41
CA LEU A 84 18.31 -5.93 -10.94
C LEU A 84 17.56 -5.31 -12.12
N LEU A 85 16.27 -5.47 -12.16
CA LEU A 85 15.41 -4.87 -13.19
C LEU A 85 15.12 -3.41 -12.90
N GLY A 86 15.00 -3.04 -11.64
CA GLY A 86 14.69 -1.70 -11.18
C GLY A 86 14.13 -1.70 -9.77
N THR A 87 13.50 -0.58 -9.42
CA THR A 87 12.90 -0.37 -8.10
C THR A 87 11.42 -0.08 -8.26
N VAL A 88 10.61 -0.63 -7.36
CA VAL A 88 9.20 -0.28 -7.20
C VAL A 88 9.03 0.47 -5.88
N THR A 89 8.41 1.65 -5.94
CA THR A 89 8.08 2.46 -4.78
C THR A 89 6.56 2.52 -4.63
N LEU A 90 6.07 2.18 -3.45
CA LEU A 90 4.67 2.22 -3.08
C LEU A 90 4.47 3.32 -2.03
N ILE A 91 3.66 4.31 -2.34
CA ILE A 91 3.31 5.38 -1.41
C ILE A 91 1.86 5.17 -0.98
N GLY A 92 1.69 4.90 0.29
CA GLY A 92 0.39 4.72 0.91
C GLY A 92 -0.17 6.00 1.54
N GLU A 93 -1.11 5.83 2.45
CA GLU A 93 -1.73 6.94 3.17
C GLU A 93 -0.78 7.54 4.22
N ARG A 94 -0.01 6.69 4.90
CA ARG A 94 0.91 7.06 6.00
C ARG A 94 2.30 6.48 5.90
N HIS A 95 2.53 5.59 4.93
CA HIS A 95 3.82 4.90 4.80
C HIS A 95 4.29 4.85 3.36
N ILE A 96 5.59 4.71 3.21
CA ILE A 96 6.26 4.44 1.96
C ILE A 96 7.06 3.14 2.08
N ALA A 97 6.95 2.28 1.07
CA ALA A 97 7.76 1.07 0.92
C ALA A 97 8.49 1.09 -0.42
N GLN A 98 9.72 0.59 -0.43
CA GLN A 98 10.53 0.55 -1.63
C GLN A 98 11.28 -0.78 -1.74
N TYR A 99 11.22 -1.41 -2.91
CA TYR A 99 11.79 -2.71 -3.19
C TYR A 99 12.65 -2.69 -4.43
N ASP A 100 13.80 -3.34 -4.36
CA ASP A 100 14.57 -3.71 -5.53
C ASP A 100 13.95 -4.96 -6.17
N VAL A 101 13.64 -4.88 -7.46
CA VAL A 101 13.00 -5.97 -8.20
C VAL A 101 14.06 -6.70 -8.99
N LEU A 102 14.24 -7.99 -8.70
CA LEU A 102 15.21 -8.86 -9.33
C LEU A 102 14.51 -9.92 -10.17
N TYR A 103 15.12 -10.27 -11.29
CA TYR A 103 14.65 -11.35 -12.12
C TYR A 103 15.10 -12.72 -11.58
N THR A 104 14.24 -13.72 -11.70
CA THR A 104 14.59 -15.13 -11.50
C THR A 104 14.00 -16.00 -12.62
N SER A 105 14.80 -16.92 -13.15
CA SER A 105 14.33 -17.95 -14.09
C SER A 105 13.54 -19.07 -13.40
N VAL A 106 13.63 -19.17 -12.07
CA VAL A 106 12.95 -20.20 -11.26
C VAL A 106 11.61 -19.68 -10.76
N PRO A 107 10.46 -20.13 -11.32
CA PRO A 107 9.14 -19.64 -10.94
C PRO A 107 8.83 -19.79 -9.44
N ALA A 108 9.33 -20.83 -8.80
CA ALA A 108 9.13 -21.11 -7.37
C ALA A 108 9.78 -20.07 -6.44
N LEU A 109 10.75 -19.28 -6.93
CA LEU A 109 11.38 -18.20 -6.17
C LEU A 109 10.62 -16.87 -6.31
N ALA A 110 9.76 -16.73 -7.31
CA ALA A 110 8.92 -15.55 -7.49
C ALA A 110 7.65 -15.70 -6.65
N ALA A 111 7.45 -14.78 -5.72
CA ALA A 111 6.24 -14.77 -4.91
C ALA A 111 5.04 -14.35 -5.77
N SER A 112 3.97 -15.16 -5.81
CA SER A 112 2.71 -14.77 -6.45
C SER A 112 1.98 -13.69 -5.65
N ILE A 113 2.11 -13.73 -4.31
CA ILE A 113 1.61 -12.71 -3.38
C ILE A 113 2.76 -12.33 -2.45
N PHE A 114 3.03 -11.04 -2.34
CA PHE A 114 4.01 -10.46 -1.44
C PHE A 114 3.32 -9.44 -0.53
N GLU A 115 3.12 -9.81 0.72
CA GLU A 115 2.56 -8.91 1.73
C GLU A 115 3.66 -8.01 2.28
N VAL A 116 3.46 -6.69 2.23
CA VAL A 116 4.41 -5.69 2.74
C VAL A 116 4.33 -5.66 4.26
N PRO A 117 5.38 -6.13 4.98
CA PRO A 117 5.40 -6.06 6.43
C PRO A 117 5.63 -4.61 6.90
N TYR A 118 5.07 -4.24 8.05
CA TYR A 118 5.27 -2.92 8.64
C TYR A 118 6.74 -2.54 8.86
N SER A 119 7.60 -3.53 9.12
CA SER A 119 9.05 -3.33 9.28
C SER A 119 9.76 -2.83 8.02
N HIS A 120 9.21 -3.07 6.84
CA HIS A 120 9.75 -2.60 5.56
C HIS A 120 9.27 -1.20 5.18
N MET A 121 8.31 -0.67 5.93
CA MET A 121 7.71 0.62 5.64
C MET A 121 8.36 1.73 6.47
N LYS A 122 8.48 2.90 5.87
CA LYS A 122 8.90 4.14 6.54
C LYS A 122 7.69 5.05 6.66
N SER A 123 7.56 5.73 7.79
CA SER A 123 6.50 6.74 7.98
C SER A 123 6.64 7.85 6.93
N TYR A 124 5.52 8.17 6.30
CA TYR A 124 5.40 9.23 5.32
C TYR A 124 4.07 9.97 5.55
N ILE A 125 4.14 11.27 5.81
CA ILE A 125 2.94 12.09 5.94
C ILE A 125 2.54 12.53 4.53
N ASN A 126 1.51 11.88 3.98
CA ASN A 126 0.98 12.27 2.68
C ASN A 126 0.10 13.53 2.84
N PRO A 127 0.49 14.68 2.24
CA PRO A 127 -0.26 15.93 2.40
C PRO A 127 -1.64 15.91 1.74
N GLU A 128 -1.91 14.94 0.85
CA GLU A 128 -3.20 14.80 0.17
C GLU A 128 -4.22 13.97 0.99
N VAL A 129 -3.77 13.37 2.10
CA VAL A 129 -4.61 12.52 2.95
C VAL A 129 -4.79 13.16 4.32
N SER A 130 -5.91 13.87 4.51
CA SER A 130 -6.25 14.48 5.79
C SER A 130 -6.71 13.47 6.85
N MET A 131 -7.36 12.36 6.42
CA MET A 131 -7.76 11.25 7.30
C MET A 131 -7.60 9.91 6.58
N PRO A 132 -6.74 8.99 7.08
CA PRO A 132 -6.59 7.65 6.51
C PRO A 132 -7.88 6.83 6.58
N MET A 133 -8.07 5.91 5.63
CA MET A 133 -9.28 5.09 5.54
C MET A 133 -9.54 4.26 6.81
N ALA A 134 -8.50 3.69 7.41
CA ALA A 134 -8.63 2.94 8.67
C ALA A 134 -9.15 3.81 9.83
N GLU A 135 -8.73 5.06 9.89
CA GLU A 135 -9.21 6.02 10.89
C GLU A 135 -10.64 6.45 10.62
N MET A 136 -10.96 6.70 9.35
CA MET A 136 -12.32 7.01 8.89
C MET A 136 -13.31 5.88 9.24
N ALA A 137 -12.92 4.62 8.98
CA ALA A 137 -13.72 3.45 9.34
C ALA A 137 -13.93 3.33 10.86
N ARG A 138 -12.90 3.63 11.66
CA ARG A 138 -13.00 3.62 13.13
C ARG A 138 -13.99 4.67 13.64
N TYR A 139 -13.97 5.88 13.10
CA TYR A 139 -14.95 6.92 13.47
C TYR A 139 -16.35 6.56 13.01
N ALA A 140 -16.51 6.05 11.79
CA ALA A 140 -17.81 5.60 11.28
C ALA A 140 -18.41 4.52 12.17
N TRP A 141 -17.61 3.54 12.59
CA TRP A 141 -18.03 2.51 13.52
C TRP A 141 -18.42 3.05 14.92
N ALA A 142 -17.64 3.98 15.45
CA ALA A 142 -17.91 4.62 16.74
C ALA A 142 -19.25 5.40 16.69
N VAL A 143 -19.52 6.11 15.60
CA VAL A 143 -20.77 6.86 15.40
C VAL A 143 -21.96 5.89 15.27
N TYR A 144 -21.81 4.83 14.48
CA TYR A 144 -22.83 3.79 14.31
C TYR A 144 -23.18 3.09 15.64
N SER A 145 -22.18 2.84 16.48
CA SER A 145 -22.33 2.14 17.76
C SER A 145 -22.79 3.04 18.91
N SER A 146 -22.89 4.37 18.68
CA SER A 146 -23.32 5.30 19.71
C SER A 146 -24.85 5.37 19.84
N ASP A 147 -25.34 5.78 21.03
CA ASP A 147 -26.75 5.98 21.24
C ASP A 147 -27.30 7.05 20.29
N ARG A 148 -28.55 6.82 19.82
CA ARG A 148 -29.23 7.77 18.94
C ARG A 148 -29.48 9.09 19.64
N LYS A 149 -29.00 10.18 19.04
CA LYS A 149 -29.21 11.55 19.54
C LYS A 149 -30.37 12.25 18.83
N PHE A 150 -30.68 11.88 17.59
CA PHE A 150 -31.71 12.52 16.79
C PHE A 150 -32.81 11.52 16.43
N ASN A 151 -34.07 11.93 16.66
CA ASN A 151 -35.28 11.17 16.28
C ASN A 151 -36.22 12.00 15.39
N GLN A 152 -35.95 13.31 15.26
CA GLN A 152 -36.85 14.26 14.67
C GLN A 152 -36.50 14.59 13.21
N ILE A 153 -35.28 14.29 12.78
CA ILE A 153 -34.83 14.54 11.41
C ILE A 153 -35.28 13.38 10.54
N VAL A 154 -36.47 13.55 9.94
CA VAL A 154 -37.14 12.50 9.18
C VAL A 154 -37.56 13.05 7.82
N SER A 155 -37.28 12.28 6.77
CA SER A 155 -37.83 12.51 5.42
C SER A 155 -38.62 11.30 4.95
N LYS A 156 -39.73 11.54 4.24
CA LYS A 156 -40.56 10.49 3.65
C LYS A 156 -40.87 10.85 2.21
N ALA A 157 -40.51 9.98 1.29
CA ALA A 157 -40.81 10.15 -0.14
C ALA A 157 -40.84 8.76 -0.82
N HIS A 158 -41.66 8.60 -1.84
CA HIS A 158 -41.72 7.39 -2.68
C HIS A 158 -41.81 6.06 -1.92
N GLY A 159 -42.58 6.02 -0.83
CA GLY A 159 -42.67 4.82 0.02
C GLY A 159 -41.44 4.52 0.87
N MET A 160 -40.45 5.41 0.89
CA MET A 160 -39.26 5.30 1.74
C MET A 160 -39.35 6.26 2.92
N LYS A 161 -38.77 5.87 4.04
CA LYS A 161 -38.55 6.73 5.21
C LYS A 161 -37.08 6.75 5.54
N ALA A 162 -36.46 7.93 5.60
CA ALA A 162 -35.12 8.15 6.08
C ALA A 162 -35.16 8.84 7.45
N VAL A 163 -34.30 8.42 8.37
CA VAL A 163 -34.17 9.02 9.69
C VAL A 163 -32.69 9.21 9.97
N VAL A 164 -32.28 10.42 10.33
CA VAL A 164 -30.92 10.67 10.82
C VAL A 164 -30.85 10.26 12.29
N ASN A 165 -29.91 9.41 12.64
CA ASN A 165 -29.71 8.91 13.99
C ASN A 165 -28.65 9.75 14.73
N ASN A 166 -27.50 10.00 14.09
CA ASN A 166 -26.38 10.74 14.68
C ASN A 166 -25.67 11.59 13.62
N ILE A 167 -25.07 12.69 14.05
CA ILE A 167 -24.17 13.52 13.26
C ILE A 167 -22.99 13.91 14.17
N TYR A 168 -21.77 13.62 13.70
CA TYR A 168 -20.53 14.02 14.37
C TYR A 168 -19.58 14.69 13.39
N ALA A 169 -18.92 15.75 13.81
CA ALA A 169 -17.82 16.38 13.09
C ALA A 169 -16.49 15.92 13.69
N VAL A 170 -15.56 15.49 12.86
CA VAL A 170 -14.19 15.11 13.26
C VAL A 170 -13.22 15.69 12.23
N GLY A 171 -12.42 16.67 12.64
CA GLY A 171 -11.60 17.44 11.70
C GLY A 171 -12.49 18.09 10.61
N ASP A 172 -12.13 17.84 9.35
CA ASP A 172 -12.86 18.38 8.19
C ASP A 172 -13.99 17.45 7.69
N TYR A 173 -14.31 16.40 8.44
CA TYR A 173 -15.29 15.38 8.02
C TYR A 173 -16.53 15.38 8.90
N PHE A 174 -17.68 15.09 8.26
CA PHE A 174 -18.94 14.77 8.94
C PHE A 174 -19.24 13.28 8.82
N PHE A 175 -19.49 12.65 9.95
CA PHE A 175 -19.96 11.27 10.05
C PHE A 175 -21.46 11.29 10.37
N ILE A 176 -22.26 10.76 9.44
CA ILE A 176 -23.72 10.77 9.54
C ILE A 176 -24.22 9.34 9.59
N ASP A 177 -24.84 8.96 10.71
CA ASP A 177 -25.57 7.72 10.83
C ASP A 177 -27.04 7.96 10.51
N TYR A 178 -27.58 7.17 9.57
CA TYR A 178 -28.99 7.24 9.21
C TYR A 178 -29.57 5.86 8.96
N SER A 179 -30.89 5.72 9.19
CA SER A 179 -31.67 4.52 8.92
C SER A 179 -32.61 4.74 7.74
N LEU A 180 -32.67 3.77 6.82
CA LEU A 180 -33.63 3.73 5.73
C LEU A 180 -34.64 2.61 5.96
N GLN A 181 -35.93 2.91 5.81
CA GLN A 181 -37.01 1.95 5.85
C GLN A 181 -37.76 1.97 4.53
N ASN A 182 -37.84 0.84 3.86
CA ASN A 182 -38.74 0.64 2.74
C ASN A 182 -40.16 0.36 3.29
N ARG A 183 -41.13 1.16 2.87
CA ARG A 183 -42.55 1.05 3.23
C ARG A 183 -43.44 0.80 2.01
N THR A 184 -42.84 0.53 0.86
CA THR A 184 -43.61 0.10 -0.31
C THR A 184 -44.21 -1.27 -0.01
N LYS A 185 -45.52 -1.38 -0.24
CA LYS A 185 -46.17 -2.70 -0.29
C LYS A 185 -45.80 -3.31 -1.64
N ILE A 186 -44.97 -4.34 -1.65
CA ILE A 186 -44.77 -5.22 -2.79
C ILE A 186 -45.75 -6.37 -2.64
#